data_074a8359a11bb3ec85e5482c3ae4eaa5
#
_entry.id   074a8359a11bb3ec85e5482c3ae4eaa5
#
_cell.length_a   1.000
_cell.length_b   1.000
_cell.length_c   1.000
_cell.angle_alpha   90.00
_cell.angle_beta   90.00
_cell.angle_gamma   90.00
#
_symmetry.space_group_name_H-M   'P 1'
#
loop_
_entity.id
_entity.type
_entity.pdbx_description
1 polymer ?
#
loop_
_entity_poly.entity_id
_entity_poly.type
_entity_poly.pdbx_seq_one_letter_code
_entity_poly.pdbx_strand_id
1 'polypeptide(L)'
;MLFSVIVPIYNIEKYIGRCIDSVLLQSFADFELILVDDGSPDRCGAICDEYAVKDTRIKVIHKENGGLVSARQAGIKVASGDYIFHLDGDDAVLPDALESAYKIICDTDADIVSFSY
;
A
#
# COMPACT_ATOMS: atom_id res chain seq x y z
N MET A 1 4.52 14.43 3.06
CA MET A 1 4.48 13.02 2.63
C MET A 1 4.03 12.95 1.19
N LEU A 2 4.83 12.35 0.33
CA LEU A 2 4.54 12.37 -1.11
C LEU A 2 3.56 11.27 -1.52
N PHE A 3 3.82 10.03 -1.13
CA PHE A 3 2.99 8.89 -1.55
C PHE A 3 2.16 8.30 -0.43
N SER A 4 0.91 7.93 -0.76
CA SER A 4 0.12 7.01 0.02
C SER A 4 0.01 5.71 -0.77
N VAL A 5 0.69 4.67 -0.31
CA VAL A 5 0.64 3.33 -0.93
C VAL A 5 -0.55 2.59 -0.33
N ILE A 6 -1.54 2.26 -1.16
CA ILE A 6 -2.76 1.61 -0.72
C ILE A 6 -2.75 0.15 -1.16
N VAL A 7 -2.86 -0.75 -0.19
CA VAL A 7 -2.84 -2.20 -0.41
C VAL A 7 -4.13 -2.81 0.09
N PRO A 8 -5.06 -3.16 -0.82
CA PRO A 8 -6.23 -3.94 -0.44
C PRO A 8 -5.83 -5.39 -0.19
N ILE A 9 -6.36 -5.98 0.88
CA ILE A 9 -5.93 -7.30 1.37
C ILE A 9 -7.15 -8.17 1.65
N TYR A 10 -7.17 -9.36 1.03
CA TYR A 10 -8.17 -10.37 1.34
C TYR A 10 -7.62 -11.77 1.12
N ASN A 11 -7.52 -12.56 2.21
CA ASN A 11 -7.19 -14.00 2.16
C ASN A 11 -5.88 -14.32 1.43
N ILE A 12 -4.82 -13.53 1.71
CA ILE A 12 -3.51 -13.66 1.05
C ILE A 12 -2.36 -13.79 2.05
N GLU A 13 -2.57 -14.46 3.16
CA GLU A 13 -1.55 -14.54 4.22
C GLU A 13 -0.20 -15.09 3.75
N LYS A 14 -0.18 -15.93 2.69
CA LYS A 14 1.06 -16.45 2.11
C LYS A 14 1.90 -15.38 1.40
N TYR A 15 1.29 -14.30 0.96
CA TYR A 15 1.92 -13.28 0.11
C TYR A 15 2.08 -11.94 0.78
N ILE A 16 1.27 -11.65 1.82
CA ILE A 16 1.19 -10.31 2.40
C ILE A 16 2.52 -9.84 2.98
N GLY A 17 3.28 -10.72 3.62
CA GLY A 17 4.59 -10.37 4.17
C GLY A 17 5.56 -9.89 3.10
N ARG A 18 5.62 -10.61 1.96
CA ARG A 18 6.47 -10.21 0.83
C ARG A 18 6.04 -8.86 0.26
N CYS A 19 4.75 -8.63 0.13
CA CYS A 19 4.22 -7.35 -0.34
C CYS A 19 4.65 -6.20 0.57
N ILE A 20 4.40 -6.33 1.87
CA ILE A 20 4.74 -5.29 2.85
C ILE A 20 6.24 -5.03 2.87
N ASP A 21 7.06 -6.09 2.92
CA ASP A 21 8.51 -5.96 2.93
C ASP A 21 9.01 -5.22 1.69
N SER A 22 8.43 -5.48 0.51
CA SER A 22 8.84 -4.81 -0.72
C SER A 22 8.58 -3.32 -0.68
N VAL A 23 7.54 -2.87 0.01
CA VAL A 23 7.25 -1.44 0.20
C VAL A 23 8.19 -0.82 1.21
N LEU A 24 8.45 -1.50 2.33
CA LEU A 24 9.34 -0.98 3.37
C LEU A 24 10.79 -0.87 2.91
N LEU A 25 11.20 -1.65 1.90
CA LEU A 25 12.55 -1.64 1.33
C LEU A 25 12.71 -0.69 0.14
N GLN A 26 11.73 0.16 -0.14
CA GLN A 26 11.83 1.12 -1.23
C GLN A 26 12.97 2.11 -0.99
N SER A 27 13.68 2.46 -2.08
CA SER A 27 14.75 3.46 -2.05
C SER A 27 14.21 4.86 -1.76
N PHE A 28 12.96 5.15 -2.11
CA PHE A 28 12.27 6.39 -1.82
C PHE A 28 11.46 6.23 -0.53
N ALA A 29 11.76 7.00 0.49
CA ALA A 29 11.24 6.77 1.85
C ALA A 29 10.05 7.66 2.23
N ASP A 30 9.70 8.67 1.43
CA ASP A 30 8.64 9.63 1.77
C ASP A 30 7.26 9.10 1.40
N PHE A 31 6.80 8.10 2.13
CA PHE A 31 5.50 7.47 1.91
C PHE A 31 4.84 7.04 3.23
N GLU A 32 3.54 6.85 3.19
CA GLU A 32 2.79 6.06 4.15
C GLU A 32 2.29 4.79 3.47
N LEU A 33 2.16 3.71 4.23
CA LEU A 33 1.64 2.44 3.74
C LEU A 33 0.29 2.18 4.42
N ILE A 34 -0.78 2.13 3.63
CA ILE A 34 -2.13 1.91 4.11
C ILE A 34 -2.55 0.49 3.75
N LEU A 35 -2.64 -0.38 4.76
CA LEU A 35 -3.05 -1.76 4.60
C LEU A 35 -4.54 -1.86 4.92
N VAL A 36 -5.35 -2.22 3.94
CA VAL A 36 -6.80 -2.34 4.11
C VAL A 36 -7.17 -3.81 4.15
N ASP A 37 -7.38 -4.34 5.34
CA ASP A 37 -7.84 -5.71 5.56
C ASP A 37 -9.35 -5.77 5.30
N ASP A 38 -9.73 -6.30 4.16
CA ASP A 38 -11.12 -6.36 3.69
C ASP A 38 -11.85 -7.60 4.22
N GLY A 39 -11.83 -7.76 5.53
CA GLY A 39 -12.51 -8.87 6.19
C GLY A 39 -11.86 -10.22 5.95
N SER A 40 -10.51 -10.28 5.91
CA SER A 40 -9.79 -11.52 5.65
C SER A 40 -10.11 -12.60 6.70
N PRO A 41 -10.46 -13.82 6.27
CA PRO A 41 -10.75 -14.92 7.20
C PRO A 41 -9.48 -15.58 7.77
N ASP A 42 -8.31 -15.28 7.21
CA ASP A 42 -7.01 -15.83 7.60
C ASP A 42 -6.27 -14.89 8.56
N ARG A 43 -4.93 -15.02 8.64
CA ARG A 43 -4.11 -14.24 9.54
C ARG A 43 -3.68 -12.88 8.99
N CYS A 44 -4.17 -12.46 7.83
CA CYS A 44 -3.78 -11.18 7.23
C CYS A 44 -3.94 -10.00 8.20
N GLY A 45 -5.07 -9.92 8.91
CA GLY A 45 -5.32 -8.84 9.86
C GLY A 45 -4.27 -8.77 10.96
N ALA A 46 -3.93 -9.93 11.56
CA ALA A 46 -2.92 -10.01 12.59
C ALA A 46 -1.52 -9.66 12.06
N ILE A 47 -1.19 -10.14 10.87
CA ILE A 47 0.10 -9.84 10.22
C ILE A 47 0.25 -8.34 9.97
N CYS A 48 -0.80 -7.70 9.46
CA CYS A 48 -0.80 -6.24 9.24
C CYS A 48 -0.54 -5.47 10.55
N ASP A 49 -1.22 -5.87 11.63
CA ASP A 49 -1.05 -5.23 12.93
C ASP A 49 0.36 -5.40 13.48
N GLU A 50 0.96 -6.57 13.29
CA GLU A 50 2.35 -6.82 13.69
C GLU A 50 3.33 -5.90 12.97
N TYR A 51 3.14 -5.68 11.67
CA TYR A 51 3.97 -4.75 10.90
C TYR A 51 3.77 -3.31 11.35
N ALA A 52 2.54 -2.91 11.64
CA ALA A 52 2.23 -1.54 12.06
C ALA A 52 2.89 -1.17 13.39
N VAL A 53 3.08 -2.15 14.29
CA VAL A 53 3.80 -1.93 15.54
C VAL A 53 5.29 -1.64 15.29
N LYS A 54 5.87 -2.22 14.24
CA LYS A 54 7.30 -2.11 13.94
C LYS A 54 7.65 -0.87 13.11
N ASP A 55 6.71 -0.32 12.35
CA ASP A 55 6.97 0.81 11.46
C ASP A 55 5.82 1.82 11.52
N THR A 56 6.14 3.04 11.93
CA THR A 56 5.15 4.10 12.13
C THR A 56 4.55 4.63 10.84
N ARG A 57 5.13 4.30 9.69
CA ARG A 57 4.58 4.69 8.38
C ARG A 57 3.38 3.85 7.97
N ILE A 58 3.11 2.75 8.68
CA ILE A 58 2.04 1.82 8.36
C ILE A 58 0.76 2.20 9.10
N LYS A 59 -0.33 2.31 8.36
CA LYS A 59 -1.70 2.44 8.88
C LYS A 59 -2.48 1.20 8.49
N VAL A 60 -3.25 0.64 9.41
CA VAL A 60 -4.07 -0.56 9.15
C VAL A 60 -5.54 -0.21 9.31
N ILE A 61 -6.35 -0.62 8.33
CA ILE A 61 -7.80 -0.51 8.38
C ILE A 61 -8.37 -1.93 8.37
N HIS A 62 -9.16 -2.27 9.37
CA HIS A 62 -9.94 -3.51 9.40
C HIS A 62 -11.39 -3.16 9.07
N LYS A 63 -11.96 -3.81 8.07
CA LYS A 63 -13.35 -3.57 7.64
C LYS A 63 -14.03 -4.88 7.26
N GLU A 64 -15.35 -4.85 7.20
CA GLU A 64 -16.12 -5.95 6.65
C GLU A 64 -15.82 -6.13 5.16
N ASN A 65 -15.83 -7.38 4.69
CA ASN A 65 -15.60 -7.67 3.28
C ASN A 65 -16.61 -6.93 2.40
N GLY A 66 -16.12 -6.08 1.54
CA GLY A 66 -16.92 -5.29 0.62
C GLY A 66 -16.37 -5.28 -0.81
N GLY A 67 -15.27 -6.00 -1.04
CA GLY A 67 -14.65 -6.11 -2.35
C GLY A 67 -13.52 -5.11 -2.58
N LEU A 68 -12.85 -5.26 -3.71
CA LEU A 68 -11.65 -4.50 -4.05
C LEU A 68 -11.89 -2.99 -4.12
N VAL A 69 -12.97 -2.56 -4.76
CA VAL A 69 -13.29 -1.13 -4.90
C VAL A 69 -13.56 -0.51 -3.53
N SER A 70 -14.32 -1.19 -2.68
CA SER A 70 -14.61 -0.75 -1.33
C SER A 70 -13.33 -0.61 -0.50
N ALA A 71 -12.43 -1.59 -0.60
CA ALA A 71 -11.15 -1.55 0.12
C ALA A 71 -10.28 -0.37 -0.34
N ARG A 72 -10.17 -0.14 -1.64
CA ARG A 72 -9.42 1.00 -2.19
C ARG A 72 -10.00 2.34 -1.73
N GLN A 73 -11.32 2.46 -1.74
CA GLN A 73 -11.99 3.68 -1.27
C GLN A 73 -11.73 3.95 0.20
N ALA A 74 -11.73 2.91 1.04
CA ALA A 74 -11.40 3.03 2.46
C ALA A 74 -9.97 3.56 2.66
N GLY A 75 -9.03 3.06 1.87
CA GLY A 75 -7.64 3.53 1.91
C GLY A 75 -7.52 4.99 1.47
N ILE A 76 -8.19 5.37 0.39
CA ILE A 76 -8.15 6.74 -0.13
C ILE A 76 -8.68 7.74 0.91
N LYS A 77 -9.72 7.39 1.65
CA LYS A 77 -10.31 8.27 2.67
C LYS A 77 -9.32 8.69 3.77
N VAL A 78 -8.37 7.85 4.10
CA VAL A 78 -7.39 8.12 5.15
C VAL A 78 -6.03 8.53 4.60
N ALA A 79 -5.87 8.57 3.29
CA ALA A 79 -4.61 8.92 2.64
C ALA A 79 -4.25 10.37 2.89
N SER A 80 -2.98 10.60 3.27
CA SER A 80 -2.44 11.94 3.53
C SER A 80 -1.42 12.38 2.46
N GLY A 81 -0.97 11.46 1.61
CA GLY A 81 0.02 11.75 0.57
C GLY A 81 -0.55 12.57 -0.57
N ASP A 82 0.33 13.23 -1.30
CA ASP A 82 -0.04 14.02 -2.47
C ASP A 82 -0.43 13.13 -3.65
N TYR A 83 0.10 11.92 -3.71
CA TYR A 83 -0.15 10.95 -4.77
C TYR A 83 -0.53 9.60 -4.19
N ILE A 84 -1.41 8.89 -4.90
CA ILE A 84 -1.83 7.54 -4.53
C ILE A 84 -1.08 6.53 -5.39
N PHE A 85 -0.49 5.52 -4.75
CA PHE A 85 0.15 4.38 -5.40
C PHE A 85 -0.61 3.12 -5.01
N HIS A 86 -1.29 2.49 -5.98
CA HIS A 86 -2.04 1.27 -5.73
C HIS A 86 -1.15 0.03 -5.92
N LEU A 87 -1.20 -0.88 -4.96
CA LEU A 87 -0.47 -2.13 -5.00
C LEU A 87 -1.36 -3.26 -4.50
N ASP A 88 -1.50 -4.33 -5.28
CA ASP A 88 -2.24 -5.51 -4.83
C ASP A 88 -1.44 -6.29 -3.78
N GLY A 89 -2.12 -6.79 -2.76
CA GLY A 89 -1.49 -7.42 -1.61
C GLY A 89 -0.77 -8.74 -1.89
N ASP A 90 -1.04 -9.38 -3.02
CA ASP A 90 -0.34 -10.59 -3.48
C ASP A 90 0.85 -10.29 -4.40
N ASP A 91 1.11 -9.02 -4.67
CA ASP A 91 2.25 -8.57 -5.49
C ASP A 91 3.38 -8.02 -4.62
N ALA A 92 4.53 -7.82 -5.26
CA ALA A 92 5.67 -7.14 -4.68
C ALA A 92 6.18 -6.11 -5.68
N VAL A 93 6.72 -5.00 -5.19
CA VAL A 93 7.28 -3.95 -6.05
C VAL A 93 8.80 -4.02 -6.09
N LEU A 94 9.37 -3.56 -7.20
CA LEU A 94 10.81 -3.43 -7.31
C LEU A 94 11.34 -2.36 -6.34
N PRO A 95 12.60 -2.45 -5.88
CA PRO A 95 13.12 -1.54 -4.86
C PRO A 95 13.09 -0.05 -5.23
N ASP A 96 13.02 0.28 -6.52
CA ASP A 96 13.03 1.65 -7.02
C ASP A 96 11.69 2.11 -7.59
N ALA A 97 10.60 1.39 -7.31
CA ALA A 97 9.29 1.69 -7.91
C ALA A 97 8.79 3.09 -7.54
N LEU A 98 8.88 3.49 -6.28
CA LEU A 98 8.45 4.82 -5.84
C LEU A 98 9.39 5.91 -6.32
N GLU A 99 10.68 5.65 -6.39
CA GLU A 99 11.65 6.59 -6.94
C GLU A 99 11.41 6.84 -8.43
N SER A 100 11.10 5.78 -9.18
CA SER A 100 10.74 5.89 -10.60
C SER A 100 9.45 6.70 -10.78
N ALA A 101 8.45 6.47 -9.92
CA ALA A 101 7.21 7.24 -9.91
C ALA A 101 7.48 8.71 -9.65
N TYR A 102 8.33 9.02 -8.68
CA TYR A 102 8.71 10.40 -8.36
C TYR A 102 9.37 11.09 -9.55
N LYS A 103 10.28 10.42 -10.25
CA LYS A 103 10.93 10.97 -11.44
C LYS A 103 9.93 11.31 -12.54
N ILE A 104 8.97 10.44 -12.78
CA ILE A 104 7.92 10.67 -13.78
C ILE A 104 7.07 11.89 -13.40
N ILE A 105 6.70 12.02 -12.13
CA ILE A 105 5.95 13.18 -11.64
C ILE A 105 6.72 14.47 -11.86
N CYS A 106 8.01 14.50 -11.54
CA CYS A 106 8.86 15.68 -11.71
C CYS A 106 9.04 16.07 -13.20
N ASP A 107 9.21 15.06 -14.06
CA ASP A 107 9.51 15.28 -15.48
C ASP A 107 8.28 15.68 -16.28
N THR A 108 7.11 15.18 -15.91
CA THR A 108 5.87 15.36 -16.68
C THR A 108 4.87 16.30 -16.04
N ASP A 109 5.09 16.71 -14.78
CA ASP A 109 4.13 17.47 -13.98
C ASP A 109 2.74 16.80 -13.95
N ALA A 110 2.75 15.46 -13.88
CA ALA A 110 1.52 14.66 -13.91
C ALA A 110 0.81 14.67 -12.56
N ASP A 111 -0.52 14.77 -12.58
CA ASP A 111 -1.35 14.66 -11.37
C ASP A 111 -1.58 13.20 -10.99
N ILE A 112 -1.62 12.30 -11.97
CA ILE A 112 -1.89 10.88 -11.79
C ILE A 112 -0.83 10.07 -12.53
N VAL A 113 -0.21 9.13 -11.81
CA VAL A 113 0.76 8.20 -12.39
C VAL A 113 0.31 6.78 -12.08
N SER A 114 0.23 5.93 -13.12
CA SER A 114 -0.16 4.54 -13.00
C SER A 114 1.00 3.63 -13.41
N PHE A 115 1.26 2.58 -12.62
CA PHE A 115 2.34 1.63 -12.85
C PHE A 115 1.82 0.22 -12.99
N SER A 116 2.40 -0.53 -13.94
CA SER A 116 2.27 -1.98 -14.04
C SER A 116 3.50 -2.64 -13.41
N TYR A 117 3.26 -3.66 -12.61
CA TYR A 117 4.32 -4.41 -11.93
C TYR A 117 3.95 -5.89 -11.80
#